data_56d6bb5821344836c9bb978af78f71ef
#
_entry.id   56d6bb5821344836c9bb978af78f71ef
#
_cell.length_a   1.000
_cell.length_b   1.000
_cell.length_c   1.000
_cell.angle_alpha   90.00
_cell.angle_beta   90.00
_cell.angle_gamma   90.00
#
_symmetry.space_group_name_H-M   'P 1'
#
loop_
_entity.id
_entity.type
_entity.pdbx_description
1 polymer ?
#
loop_
_entity_poly.entity_id
_entity_poly.type
_entity_poly.pdbx_seq_one_letter_code
_entity_poly.pdbx_strand_id
1 'polypeptide(L)'
;MNLQLIHKGREQLKPSLINVTKESEIPLIGAIAFGIIDRGTNLLQVRCTSVCNMLCGFCSTAANSFDIHPVNYIVDIDYLIQEIKKIIAFKGNDIHIFLDSVGDPLTHPKFSDLVSKLRKISNISKIDVITNGSLLNKKLVDSLEIAGLNRLNVSVHSLESLKAKMLFGSQNYNIEKVKEMLNYIKDTKIDLWLTPVWIPNINDNDIKGLIKFAKENSFNIAIQKYETYQYSRKMKKAKKINYWKFYKQLQDWEKEFGIKLKFTEEDPTIIRRKSLPLVFDINEKIQGIVVCKGWFEDQVIAKAKDRCINVNKCNSKIGDKINLKIVENSNNIYIADLIRK
;
A
#
# COMPACT_ATOMS: atom_id res chain seq x y z
N MET A 1 27.41 3.60 -19.27
CA MET A 1 27.68 4.83 -18.50
C MET A 1 27.36 4.52 -17.03
N ASN A 2 28.40 4.51 -16.19
CA ASN A 2 28.44 3.91 -14.85
C ASN A 2 27.46 4.50 -13.85
N LEU A 3 26.55 3.65 -13.33
CA LEU A 3 25.65 3.91 -12.18
C LEU A 3 26.35 3.72 -10.82
N GLN A 4 27.69 3.70 -10.78
CA GLN A 4 28.48 3.43 -9.57
C GLN A 4 28.97 4.67 -8.80
N LEU A 5 28.49 5.88 -9.10
CA LEU A 5 29.09 7.11 -8.58
C LEU A 5 28.14 7.99 -7.74
N ILE A 6 27.27 7.45 -6.87
CA ILE A 6 26.61 8.29 -5.83
C ILE A 6 26.50 7.56 -4.47
N HIS A 7 27.38 6.65 -4.13
CA HIS A 7 27.41 6.09 -2.76
C HIS A 7 28.86 6.02 -2.23
N LYS A 8 29.51 7.17 -2.11
CA LYS A 8 30.71 7.28 -1.26
C LYS A 8 30.34 7.96 0.06
N GLY A 9 30.36 7.19 1.15
CA GLY A 9 30.61 7.73 2.48
C GLY A 9 29.44 7.87 3.48
N ARG A 10 28.28 7.18 3.31
CA ARG A 10 27.38 6.94 4.45
C ARG A 10 27.33 5.43 4.71
N GLU A 11 27.62 5.00 5.92
CA GLU A 11 27.21 3.66 6.37
C GLU A 11 25.79 3.43 5.94
N GLN A 12 25.48 2.29 5.33
CA GLN A 12 24.11 1.94 4.97
C GLN A 12 23.31 1.83 6.28
N LEU A 13 22.67 2.93 6.67
CA LEU A 13 21.75 2.96 7.78
C LEU A 13 20.65 1.94 7.45
N LYS A 14 20.65 0.80 8.14
CA LYS A 14 19.53 -0.14 8.09
C LYS A 14 18.35 0.54 8.77
N PRO A 15 17.15 0.52 8.19
CA PRO A 15 15.98 1.10 8.84
C PRO A 15 15.73 0.36 10.15
N SER A 16 15.34 1.09 11.18
CA SER A 16 14.86 0.45 12.39
C SER A 16 13.50 -0.20 12.12
N LEU A 17 13.28 -1.40 12.62
CA LEU A 17 12.02 -2.12 12.52
C LEU A 17 11.25 -1.98 13.82
N ILE A 18 10.03 -1.44 13.74
CA ILE A 18 9.11 -1.32 14.88
C ILE A 18 8.05 -2.41 14.74
N ASN A 19 8.00 -3.27 15.76
CA ASN A 19 6.91 -4.24 15.91
C ASN A 19 5.74 -3.55 16.62
N VAL A 20 4.63 -3.40 15.90
CA VAL A 20 3.39 -2.80 16.43
C VAL A 20 2.54 -3.92 17.01
N THR A 21 2.58 -4.05 18.33
CA THR A 21 1.85 -5.06 19.10
C THR A 21 0.88 -4.39 20.07
N LYS A 22 0.02 -5.17 20.70
CA LYS A 22 -0.89 -4.65 21.73
C LYS A 22 -0.11 -4.04 22.90
N GLU A 23 0.98 -4.67 23.30
CA GLU A 23 1.87 -4.25 24.41
C GLU A 23 2.65 -2.97 24.07
N SER A 24 2.87 -2.69 22.77
CA SER A 24 3.49 -1.43 22.32
C SER A 24 2.58 -0.22 22.52
N GLU A 25 1.29 -0.46 22.77
CA GLU A 25 0.26 0.56 22.91
C GLU A 25 0.16 1.56 21.74
N ILE A 26 0.69 1.19 20.57
CA ILE A 26 0.61 1.98 19.35
C ILE A 26 -0.75 1.71 18.70
N PRO A 27 -1.65 2.72 18.58
CA PRO A 27 -2.95 2.51 17.94
C PRO A 27 -2.84 2.12 16.46
N LEU A 28 -3.82 1.38 15.95
CA LEU A 28 -3.85 0.98 14.53
C LEU A 28 -4.67 1.89 13.63
N ILE A 29 -5.20 3.01 14.16
CA ILE A 29 -5.90 4.04 13.39
C ILE A 29 -5.15 5.35 13.53
N GLY A 30 -4.91 6.04 12.41
CA GLY A 30 -4.29 7.36 12.40
C GLY A 30 -2.92 7.44 11.72
N ALA A 31 -2.25 6.32 11.51
CA ALA A 31 -1.00 6.25 10.76
C ALA A 31 -1.23 5.91 9.28
N ILE A 32 -0.40 6.48 8.38
CA ILE A 32 -0.47 6.17 6.94
C ILE A 32 0.35 4.92 6.59
N ALA A 33 1.41 4.62 7.33
CA ALA A 33 2.35 3.57 7.00
C ALA A 33 1.91 2.17 7.45
N PHE A 34 1.03 2.06 8.43
CA PHE A 34 0.52 0.81 8.98
C PHE A 34 -0.87 0.97 9.58
N GLY A 35 -1.53 -0.15 9.88
CA GLY A 35 -2.83 -0.17 10.56
C GLY A 35 -4.02 -0.17 9.61
N ILE A 36 -5.10 0.54 9.97
CA ILE A 36 -6.40 0.45 9.31
C ILE A 36 -6.83 1.85 8.88
N ILE A 37 -7.23 2.00 7.61
CA ILE A 37 -7.74 3.24 7.04
C ILE A 37 -9.18 3.01 6.56
N ASP A 38 -10.11 3.80 7.07
CA ASP A 38 -11.51 3.84 6.65
C ASP A 38 -11.78 5.09 5.83
N ARG A 39 -12.29 4.91 4.61
CA ARG A 39 -12.65 6.01 3.70
C ARG A 39 -14.15 6.22 3.56
N GLY A 40 -14.95 5.72 4.51
CA GLY A 40 -16.42 5.90 4.50
C GLY A 40 -17.15 4.96 3.55
N THR A 41 -16.56 3.83 3.19
CA THR A 41 -17.19 2.78 2.39
C THR A 41 -17.16 1.44 3.14
N ASN A 42 -17.70 0.38 2.55
CA ASN A 42 -17.53 -0.98 3.08
C ASN A 42 -16.09 -1.51 2.86
N LEU A 43 -15.25 -0.81 2.09
CA LEU A 43 -13.84 -1.18 1.91
C LEU A 43 -12.99 -0.60 3.05
N LEU A 44 -12.23 -1.47 3.72
CA LEU A 44 -11.19 -1.11 4.68
C LEU A 44 -9.81 -1.39 4.08
N GLN A 45 -8.95 -0.38 4.03
CA GLN A 45 -7.53 -0.57 3.71
C GLN A 45 -6.80 -1.05 4.96
N VAL A 46 -6.09 -2.16 4.84
CA VAL A 46 -5.38 -2.79 5.96
C VAL A 46 -3.92 -2.95 5.60
N ARG A 47 -3.04 -2.33 6.38
CA ARG A 47 -1.59 -2.27 6.20
C ARG A 47 -0.88 -3.02 7.32
N CYS A 48 -0.57 -4.28 7.08
CA CYS A 48 0.11 -5.12 8.06
C CYS A 48 1.62 -4.86 8.16
N THR A 49 2.20 -4.20 7.15
CA THR A 49 3.62 -3.85 7.13
C THR A 49 3.87 -2.62 6.24
N SER A 50 4.97 -1.91 6.49
CA SER A 50 5.49 -0.88 5.59
C SER A 50 6.71 -1.34 4.80
N VAL A 51 7.21 -2.54 5.06
CA VAL A 51 8.41 -3.10 4.41
C VAL A 51 8.14 -3.31 2.93
N CYS A 52 9.14 -3.07 2.09
CA CYS A 52 9.14 -3.42 0.67
C CYS A 52 10.47 -4.07 0.32
N ASN A 53 10.47 -4.94 -0.67
CA ASN A 53 11.67 -5.57 -1.20
C ASN A 53 12.12 -5.00 -2.55
N MET A 54 11.48 -3.90 -3.03
CA MET A 54 11.75 -3.24 -4.30
C MET A 54 12.15 -1.77 -4.12
N LEU A 55 12.81 -1.20 -5.13
CA LEU A 55 13.24 0.21 -5.22
C LEU A 55 12.68 0.90 -6.46
N CYS A 56 11.38 0.66 -6.77
CA CYS A 56 10.74 1.16 -7.97
C CYS A 56 11.04 2.64 -8.21
N GLY A 57 11.55 2.98 -9.41
CA GLY A 57 11.95 4.35 -9.75
C GLY A 57 10.78 5.35 -9.81
N PHE A 58 9.55 4.86 -9.83
CA PHE A 58 8.31 5.62 -9.89
C PHE A 58 7.47 5.51 -8.60
N CYS A 59 8.00 4.95 -7.52
CA CYS A 59 7.24 4.68 -6.31
C CYS A 59 6.68 5.96 -5.70
N SER A 60 5.36 6.02 -5.55
CA SER A 60 4.63 7.17 -4.99
C SER A 60 4.94 7.41 -3.51
N THR A 61 5.29 6.36 -2.79
CA THR A 61 5.64 6.39 -1.36
C THR A 61 7.14 6.45 -1.10
N ALA A 62 7.98 6.25 -2.12
CA ALA A 62 9.45 6.13 -2.01
C ALA A 62 9.89 5.03 -1.01
N ALA A 63 9.14 3.92 -0.90
CA ALA A 63 9.50 2.81 -0.02
C ALA A 63 10.97 2.40 -0.17
N ASN A 64 11.64 2.02 0.92
CA ASN A 64 13.07 1.73 1.00
C ASN A 64 14.03 2.92 0.73
N SER A 65 13.56 4.17 0.73
CA SER A 65 14.41 5.35 0.79
C SER A 65 14.68 5.68 2.26
N PHE A 66 15.75 5.15 2.83
CA PHE A 66 15.99 5.22 4.29
C PHE A 66 16.38 6.61 4.79
N ASP A 67 16.78 7.50 3.89
CA ASP A 67 16.94 8.95 4.11
C ASP A 67 15.58 9.68 4.25
N ILE A 68 14.50 9.11 3.74
CA ILE A 68 13.14 9.63 3.86
C ILE A 68 12.36 8.87 4.93
N HIS A 69 12.51 7.53 4.95
CA HIS A 69 11.79 6.59 5.81
C HIS A 69 12.77 5.80 6.68
N PRO A 70 13.23 6.37 7.80
CA PRO A 70 14.23 5.73 8.66
C PRO A 70 13.67 4.52 9.44
N VAL A 71 12.36 4.32 9.37
CA VAL A 71 11.64 3.29 10.14
C VAL A 71 10.73 2.48 9.23
N ASN A 72 10.71 1.17 9.47
CA ASN A 72 9.69 0.26 8.96
C ASN A 72 8.83 -0.28 10.11
N TYR A 73 7.61 -0.70 9.78
CA TYR A 73 6.66 -1.26 10.74
C TYR A 73 6.23 -2.67 10.31
N ILE A 74 6.07 -3.55 11.29
CA ILE A 74 5.36 -4.83 11.16
C ILE A 74 4.30 -4.86 12.25
N VAL A 75 3.05 -5.13 11.88
CA VAL A 75 1.93 -5.19 12.82
C VAL A 75 1.68 -6.63 13.23
N ASP A 76 1.55 -6.88 14.53
CA ASP A 76 1.11 -8.18 15.03
C ASP A 76 -0.28 -8.51 14.49
N ILE A 77 -0.44 -9.70 13.90
CA ILE A 77 -1.69 -10.04 13.22
C ILE A 77 -2.85 -10.28 14.18
N ASP A 78 -2.62 -10.74 15.40
CA ASP A 78 -3.70 -10.95 16.37
C ASP A 78 -4.22 -9.62 16.89
N TYR A 79 -3.33 -8.68 17.13
CA TYR A 79 -3.70 -7.29 17.45
C TYR A 79 -4.47 -6.64 16.29
N LEU A 80 -3.98 -6.79 15.06
CA LEU A 80 -4.65 -6.26 13.87
C LEU A 80 -6.07 -6.83 13.71
N ILE A 81 -6.24 -8.14 13.87
CA ILE A 81 -7.55 -8.81 13.83
C ILE A 81 -8.48 -8.30 14.92
N GLN A 82 -7.98 -8.08 16.14
CA GLN A 82 -8.80 -7.54 17.23
C GLN A 82 -9.36 -6.15 16.87
N GLU A 83 -8.52 -5.26 16.34
CA GLU A 83 -8.93 -3.91 15.96
C GLU A 83 -9.87 -3.91 14.73
N ILE A 84 -9.61 -4.77 13.73
CA ILE A 84 -10.52 -4.95 12.59
C ILE A 84 -11.91 -5.39 13.07
N LYS A 85 -12.01 -6.33 14.01
CA LYS A 85 -13.31 -6.78 14.55
C LYS A 85 -14.09 -5.64 15.20
N LYS A 86 -13.42 -4.72 15.92
CA LYS A 86 -14.08 -3.54 16.51
C LYS A 86 -14.66 -2.63 15.43
N ILE A 87 -13.91 -2.40 14.35
CA ILE A 87 -14.34 -1.58 13.22
C ILE A 87 -15.52 -2.25 12.50
N ILE A 88 -15.46 -3.55 12.27
CA ILE A 88 -16.54 -4.33 11.64
C ILE A 88 -17.80 -4.28 12.49
N ALA A 89 -17.71 -4.41 13.82
CA ALA A 89 -18.85 -4.29 14.71
C ALA A 89 -19.55 -2.93 14.58
N PHE A 90 -18.81 -1.87 14.29
CA PHE A 90 -19.34 -0.54 14.02
C PHE A 90 -19.93 -0.39 12.61
N LYS A 91 -19.30 -0.97 11.58
CA LYS A 91 -19.67 -0.79 10.16
C LYS A 91 -20.73 -1.79 9.67
N GLY A 92 -20.85 -2.95 10.32
CA GLY A 92 -21.81 -4.01 9.97
C GLY A 92 -21.24 -5.08 9.03
N ASN A 93 -22.09 -5.58 8.15
CA ASN A 93 -21.80 -6.69 7.26
C ASN A 93 -21.26 -6.22 5.90
N ASP A 94 -20.86 -7.19 5.07
CA ASP A 94 -20.39 -7.00 3.71
C ASP A 94 -19.13 -6.11 3.64
N ILE A 95 -18.19 -6.38 4.50
CA ILE A 95 -16.91 -5.65 4.55
C ILE A 95 -15.94 -6.25 3.55
N HIS A 96 -15.34 -5.39 2.75
CA HIS A 96 -14.28 -5.70 1.83
C HIS A 96 -12.93 -5.28 2.45
N ILE A 97 -12.03 -6.21 2.67
CA ILE A 97 -10.68 -5.95 3.16
C ILE A 97 -9.74 -5.83 1.96
N PHE A 98 -9.08 -4.68 1.84
CA PHE A 98 -8.03 -4.46 0.87
C PHE A 98 -6.67 -4.42 1.57
N LEU A 99 -5.91 -5.50 1.41
CA LEU A 99 -4.57 -5.63 1.96
C LEU A 99 -3.59 -4.90 1.03
N ASP A 100 -3.28 -3.65 1.38
CA ASP A 100 -2.25 -2.85 0.70
C ASP A 100 -1.09 -2.52 1.64
N SER A 101 -0.12 -1.76 1.16
CA SER A 101 1.01 -1.29 1.95
C SER A 101 1.60 -0.05 1.31
N VAL A 102 2.29 0.76 2.08
CA VAL A 102 3.25 1.74 1.53
C VAL A 102 4.50 1.05 0.97
N GLY A 103 4.70 -0.24 1.28
CA GLY A 103 5.67 -1.16 0.73
C GLY A 103 5.01 -2.30 -0.05
N ASP A 104 5.22 -3.56 0.37
CA ASP A 104 4.56 -4.74 -0.20
C ASP A 104 4.02 -5.65 0.91
N PRO A 105 2.71 -5.95 0.94
CA PRO A 105 2.09 -6.73 2.00
C PRO A 105 2.68 -8.15 2.16
N LEU A 106 3.10 -8.78 1.05
CA LEU A 106 3.68 -10.14 1.09
C LEU A 106 5.03 -10.22 1.81
N THR A 107 5.63 -9.06 2.15
CA THR A 107 6.83 -9.03 3.02
C THR A 107 6.51 -9.34 4.48
N HIS A 108 5.22 -9.34 4.87
CA HIS A 108 4.84 -9.72 6.22
C HIS A 108 5.01 -11.23 6.44
N PRO A 109 5.78 -11.69 7.46
CA PRO A 109 6.16 -13.10 7.60
C PRO A 109 4.97 -14.05 7.85
N LYS A 110 3.86 -13.53 8.40
CA LYS A 110 2.63 -14.29 8.69
C LYS A 110 1.46 -13.87 7.79
N PHE A 111 1.72 -13.52 6.51
CA PHE A 111 0.70 -12.97 5.64
C PHE A 111 -0.47 -13.94 5.36
N SER A 112 -0.17 -15.20 5.03
CA SER A 112 -1.22 -16.22 4.80
C SER A 112 -2.08 -16.47 6.04
N ASP A 113 -1.48 -16.40 7.24
CA ASP A 113 -2.16 -16.52 8.52
C ASP A 113 -3.14 -15.34 8.75
N LEU A 114 -2.70 -14.13 8.40
CA LEU A 114 -3.58 -12.95 8.41
C LEU A 114 -4.82 -13.16 7.54
N VAL A 115 -4.64 -13.62 6.29
CA VAL A 115 -5.76 -13.89 5.36
C VAL A 115 -6.70 -14.94 5.94
N SER A 116 -6.15 -16.04 6.49
CA SER A 116 -6.93 -17.10 7.12
C SER A 116 -7.74 -16.61 8.33
N LYS A 117 -7.15 -15.76 9.18
CA LYS A 117 -7.85 -15.19 10.33
C LYS A 117 -8.94 -14.18 9.91
N LEU A 118 -8.70 -13.38 8.88
CA LEU A 118 -9.70 -12.48 8.30
C LEU A 118 -10.89 -13.27 7.75
N ARG A 119 -10.65 -14.38 7.03
CA ARG A 119 -11.71 -15.20 6.43
C ARG A 119 -12.66 -15.81 7.47
N LYS A 120 -12.18 -16.02 8.70
CA LYS A 120 -13.03 -16.52 9.81
C LYS A 120 -14.01 -15.48 10.36
N ILE A 121 -13.95 -14.23 9.91
CA ILE A 121 -14.88 -13.17 10.31
C ILE A 121 -16.03 -13.16 9.31
N SER A 122 -17.22 -13.61 9.72
CA SER A 122 -18.38 -13.80 8.82
C SER A 122 -18.85 -12.53 8.12
N ASN A 123 -18.59 -11.37 8.70
CA ASN A 123 -18.95 -10.07 8.12
C ASN A 123 -18.04 -9.60 6.96
N ILE A 124 -16.94 -10.33 6.69
CA ILE A 124 -16.03 -10.03 5.58
C ILE A 124 -16.48 -10.80 4.35
N SER A 125 -16.95 -10.09 3.34
CA SER A 125 -17.37 -10.65 2.04
C SER A 125 -16.18 -10.87 1.11
N LYS A 126 -15.19 -9.97 1.12
CA LYS A 126 -14.09 -10.00 0.17
C LYS A 126 -12.75 -9.64 0.82
N ILE A 127 -11.69 -10.34 0.40
CA ILE A 127 -10.31 -10.06 0.80
C ILE A 127 -9.47 -9.97 -0.47
N ASP A 128 -8.94 -8.81 -0.75
CA ASP A 128 -8.07 -8.53 -1.88
C ASP A 128 -6.69 -8.09 -1.40
N VAL A 129 -5.66 -8.39 -2.18
CA VAL A 129 -4.29 -7.93 -1.93
C VAL A 129 -3.67 -7.33 -3.18
N ILE A 130 -2.76 -6.38 -3.01
CA ILE A 130 -1.90 -5.87 -4.07
C ILE A 130 -0.43 -6.14 -3.74
N THR A 131 0.34 -6.63 -4.73
CA THR A 131 1.76 -6.97 -4.57
C THR A 131 2.55 -6.70 -5.84
N ASN A 132 3.86 -6.53 -5.70
CA ASN A 132 4.80 -6.49 -6.84
C ASN A 132 5.06 -7.88 -7.47
N GLY A 133 4.53 -8.95 -6.90
CA GLY A 133 4.59 -10.32 -7.41
C GLY A 133 5.92 -11.04 -7.21
N SER A 134 6.98 -10.38 -6.80
CA SER A 134 8.33 -10.99 -6.72
C SER A 134 8.47 -12.10 -5.69
N LEU A 135 7.63 -12.09 -4.65
CA LEU A 135 7.62 -13.09 -3.58
C LEU A 135 6.69 -14.29 -3.87
N LEU A 136 5.92 -14.20 -4.96
CA LEU A 136 5.01 -15.28 -5.34
C LEU A 136 5.78 -16.58 -5.65
N ASN A 137 5.24 -17.66 -5.19
CA ASN A 137 5.64 -19.04 -5.48
C ASN A 137 4.43 -19.95 -5.26
N LYS A 138 4.47 -21.17 -5.81
CA LYS A 138 3.33 -22.11 -5.75
C LYS A 138 2.83 -22.33 -4.33
N LYS A 139 3.73 -22.61 -3.38
CA LYS A 139 3.39 -22.84 -1.98
C LYS A 139 2.64 -21.65 -1.36
N LEU A 140 3.07 -20.40 -1.65
CA LEU A 140 2.39 -19.21 -1.14
C LEU A 140 1.02 -19.05 -1.80
N VAL A 141 0.91 -19.24 -3.12
CA VAL A 141 -0.37 -19.17 -3.84
C VAL A 141 -1.36 -20.19 -3.29
N ASP A 142 -0.95 -21.47 -3.13
CA ASP A 142 -1.80 -22.50 -2.53
C ASP A 142 -2.25 -22.14 -1.12
N SER A 143 -1.34 -21.61 -0.30
CA SER A 143 -1.68 -21.21 1.06
C SER A 143 -2.66 -20.03 1.09
N LEU A 144 -2.59 -19.09 0.15
CA LEU A 144 -3.52 -17.97 0.02
C LEU A 144 -4.88 -18.41 -0.49
N GLU A 145 -4.94 -19.37 -1.43
CA GLU A 145 -6.18 -19.96 -1.89
C GLU A 145 -6.90 -20.69 -0.75
N ILE A 146 -6.19 -21.57 -0.04
CA ILE A 146 -6.70 -22.30 1.14
C ILE A 146 -7.15 -21.32 2.23
N ALA A 147 -6.41 -20.23 2.44
CA ALA A 147 -6.77 -19.18 3.39
C ALA A 147 -8.01 -18.40 2.98
N GLY A 148 -8.48 -18.51 1.73
CA GLY A 148 -9.69 -17.88 1.22
C GLY A 148 -9.47 -16.46 0.68
N LEU A 149 -8.30 -16.16 0.10
CA LEU A 149 -8.07 -14.93 -0.66
C LEU A 149 -9.02 -14.88 -1.86
N ASN A 150 -9.68 -13.74 -2.09
CA ASN A 150 -10.57 -13.57 -3.24
C ASN A 150 -9.83 -13.06 -4.47
N ARG A 151 -9.00 -12.02 -4.30
CA ARG A 151 -8.33 -11.36 -5.44
C ARG A 151 -6.87 -11.08 -5.15
N LEU A 152 -6.04 -11.32 -6.15
CA LEU A 152 -4.63 -10.97 -6.18
C LEU A 152 -4.39 -9.95 -7.30
N ASN A 153 -4.04 -8.73 -6.91
CA ASN A 153 -3.64 -7.67 -7.82
C ASN A 153 -2.11 -7.70 -7.94
N VAL A 154 -1.60 -8.08 -9.11
CA VAL A 154 -0.16 -8.17 -9.35
C VAL A 154 0.31 -6.99 -10.18
N SER A 155 1.19 -6.19 -9.61
CA SER A 155 1.77 -5.03 -10.28
C SER A 155 2.89 -5.47 -11.22
N VAL A 156 2.59 -5.60 -12.51
CA VAL A 156 3.56 -5.88 -13.59
C VAL A 156 3.63 -4.68 -14.50
N HIS A 157 4.81 -4.11 -14.71
CA HIS A 157 4.97 -2.84 -15.43
C HIS A 157 5.67 -2.97 -16.79
N SER A 158 6.26 -4.13 -17.07
CA SER A 158 6.86 -4.55 -18.34
C SER A 158 7.01 -6.07 -18.37
N LEU A 159 6.88 -6.67 -19.56
CA LEU A 159 7.14 -8.09 -19.80
C LEU A 159 8.60 -8.33 -20.23
N GLU A 160 9.35 -7.27 -20.51
CA GLU A 160 10.77 -7.34 -20.87
C GLU A 160 11.63 -7.34 -19.60
N SER A 161 12.56 -8.30 -19.50
CA SER A 161 13.35 -8.54 -18.28
C SER A 161 14.18 -7.32 -17.85
N LEU A 162 14.91 -6.71 -18.77
CA LEU A 162 15.76 -5.55 -18.45
C LEU A 162 14.92 -4.33 -18.04
N LYS A 163 13.82 -4.10 -18.73
CA LYS A 163 12.90 -3.02 -18.44
C LYS A 163 12.19 -3.22 -17.09
N ALA A 164 11.73 -4.44 -16.81
CA ALA A 164 11.13 -4.78 -15.53
C ALA A 164 12.10 -4.54 -14.37
N LYS A 165 13.35 -5.03 -14.48
CA LYS A 165 14.41 -4.77 -13.48
C LYS A 165 14.67 -3.28 -13.26
N MET A 166 14.70 -2.50 -14.33
CA MET A 166 14.88 -1.05 -14.27
C MET A 166 13.71 -0.36 -13.57
N LEU A 167 12.46 -0.73 -13.91
CA LEU A 167 11.26 -0.15 -13.32
C LEU A 167 11.14 -0.49 -11.83
N PHE A 168 11.35 -1.75 -11.45
CA PHE A 168 11.32 -2.19 -10.05
C PHE A 168 12.57 -1.79 -9.24
N GLY A 169 13.62 -1.27 -9.91
CA GLY A 169 14.87 -0.87 -9.26
C GLY A 169 15.59 -2.04 -8.58
N SER A 170 15.46 -3.26 -9.12
CA SER A 170 16.02 -4.47 -8.56
C SER A 170 16.57 -5.39 -9.64
N GLN A 171 17.87 -5.72 -9.58
CA GLN A 171 18.49 -6.68 -10.49
C GLN A 171 18.00 -8.10 -10.27
N ASN A 172 17.46 -8.40 -9.09
CA ASN A 172 16.92 -9.71 -8.73
C ASN A 172 15.44 -9.88 -9.12
N TYR A 173 14.77 -8.84 -9.66
CA TYR A 173 13.42 -8.99 -10.15
C TYR A 173 13.39 -9.93 -11.36
N ASN A 174 12.60 -11.00 -11.28
CA ASN A 174 12.52 -12.02 -12.31
C ASN A 174 11.09 -12.06 -12.88
N ILE A 175 10.90 -11.41 -14.03
CA ILE A 175 9.58 -11.35 -14.70
C ILE A 175 9.14 -12.72 -15.22
N GLU A 176 10.04 -13.61 -15.61
CA GLU A 176 9.66 -14.94 -16.10
C GLU A 176 9.06 -15.78 -14.97
N LYS A 177 9.65 -15.71 -13.77
CA LYS A 177 9.05 -16.33 -12.59
C LYS A 177 7.68 -15.74 -12.26
N VAL A 178 7.51 -14.42 -12.39
CA VAL A 178 6.20 -13.78 -12.18
C VAL A 178 5.20 -14.29 -13.21
N LYS A 179 5.54 -14.35 -14.50
CA LYS A 179 4.67 -14.92 -15.55
C LYS A 179 4.28 -16.37 -15.26
N GLU A 180 5.24 -17.20 -14.80
CA GLU A 180 4.94 -18.58 -14.37
C GLU A 180 3.86 -18.57 -13.28
N MET A 181 3.99 -17.68 -12.28
CA MET A 181 3.02 -17.60 -11.19
C MET A 181 1.67 -17.06 -11.65
N LEU A 182 1.64 -16.08 -12.56
CA LEU A 182 0.38 -15.61 -13.15
C LEU A 182 -0.39 -16.75 -13.83
N ASN A 183 0.31 -17.57 -14.60
CA ASN A 183 -0.29 -18.76 -15.23
C ASN A 183 -0.75 -19.79 -14.20
N TYR A 184 0.02 -20.01 -13.14
CA TYR A 184 -0.36 -20.93 -12.06
C TYR A 184 -1.62 -20.45 -11.31
N ILE A 185 -1.72 -19.15 -11.04
CA ILE A 185 -2.87 -18.56 -10.32
C ILE A 185 -4.16 -18.71 -11.15
N LYS A 186 -4.07 -18.69 -12.48
CA LYS A 186 -5.21 -18.86 -13.37
C LYS A 186 -5.99 -20.15 -13.10
N ASP A 187 -5.32 -21.22 -12.66
CA ASP A 187 -5.90 -22.53 -12.36
C ASP A 187 -6.44 -22.63 -10.92
N THR A 188 -6.37 -21.54 -10.16
CA THR A 188 -6.89 -21.42 -8.78
C THR A 188 -8.23 -20.69 -8.73
N LYS A 189 -8.83 -20.63 -7.55
CA LYS A 189 -10.05 -19.83 -7.32
C LYS A 189 -9.78 -18.33 -7.08
N ILE A 190 -8.51 -17.91 -7.09
CA ILE A 190 -8.13 -16.52 -6.86
C ILE A 190 -8.37 -15.69 -8.12
N ASP A 191 -9.17 -14.65 -8.03
CA ASP A 191 -9.38 -13.68 -9.12
C ASP A 191 -8.10 -12.88 -9.36
N LEU A 192 -7.44 -13.11 -10.50
CA LEU A 192 -6.16 -12.48 -10.85
C LEU A 192 -6.37 -11.21 -11.64
N TRP A 193 -5.74 -10.13 -11.17
CA TRP A 193 -5.71 -8.84 -11.86
C TRP A 193 -4.28 -8.36 -12.06
N LEU A 194 -3.96 -7.94 -13.28
CA LEU A 194 -2.74 -7.18 -13.55
C LEU A 194 -2.99 -5.70 -13.25
N THR A 195 -2.12 -5.10 -12.44
CA THR A 195 -2.28 -3.68 -12.03
C THR A 195 -1.05 -2.84 -12.36
N PRO A 196 -0.71 -2.70 -13.67
CA PRO A 196 0.42 -1.89 -14.10
C PRO A 196 0.18 -0.40 -13.81
N VAL A 197 1.25 0.31 -13.44
CA VAL A 197 1.27 1.77 -13.46
C VAL A 197 1.72 2.23 -14.84
N TRP A 198 0.90 3.02 -15.52
CA TRP A 198 1.31 3.68 -16.75
C TRP A 198 2.10 4.95 -16.42
N ILE A 199 3.35 4.98 -16.86
CA ILE A 199 4.30 6.07 -16.69
C ILE A 199 4.56 6.66 -18.09
N PRO A 200 3.82 7.71 -18.50
CA PRO A 200 3.92 8.25 -19.85
C PRO A 200 5.34 8.65 -20.24
N ASN A 201 5.73 8.35 -21.48
CA ASN A 201 7.08 8.46 -22.06
C ASN A 201 8.12 7.45 -21.51
N ILE A 202 7.74 6.57 -20.61
CA ILE A 202 8.66 5.58 -20.02
C ILE A 202 8.28 4.17 -20.42
N ASN A 203 7.01 3.77 -20.22
CA ASN A 203 6.55 2.40 -20.45
C ASN A 203 5.29 2.29 -21.34
N ASP A 204 5.09 3.24 -22.24
CA ASP A 204 3.89 3.26 -23.11
C ASP A 204 3.75 1.96 -23.94
N ASN A 205 4.85 1.49 -24.55
CA ASN A 205 4.85 0.24 -25.31
C ASN A 205 4.71 -0.99 -24.42
N ASP A 206 5.27 -0.94 -23.21
CA ASP A 206 5.14 -2.02 -22.23
C ASP A 206 3.67 -2.18 -21.80
N ILE A 207 2.95 -1.08 -21.58
CA ILE A 207 1.52 -1.11 -21.26
C ILE A 207 0.73 -1.75 -22.40
N LYS A 208 0.99 -1.38 -23.67
CA LYS A 208 0.38 -2.03 -24.83
C LYS A 208 0.67 -3.53 -24.87
N GLY A 209 1.92 -3.92 -24.58
CA GLY A 209 2.32 -5.32 -24.47
C GLY A 209 1.57 -6.05 -23.36
N LEU A 210 1.39 -5.42 -22.19
CA LEU A 210 0.63 -5.98 -21.06
C LEU A 210 -0.87 -6.12 -21.37
N ILE A 211 -1.46 -5.18 -22.11
CA ILE A 211 -2.85 -5.27 -22.56
C ILE A 211 -3.05 -6.50 -23.47
N LYS A 212 -2.15 -6.69 -24.46
CA LYS A 212 -2.17 -7.87 -25.34
C LYS A 212 -2.02 -9.16 -24.54
N PHE A 213 -1.01 -9.20 -23.66
CA PHE A 213 -0.75 -10.35 -22.79
C PHE A 213 -1.95 -10.69 -21.90
N ALA A 214 -2.60 -9.69 -21.31
CA ALA A 214 -3.79 -9.89 -20.51
C ALA A 214 -4.94 -10.48 -21.34
N LYS A 215 -5.17 -9.94 -22.56
CA LYS A 215 -6.20 -10.43 -23.47
C LYS A 215 -5.96 -11.88 -23.90
N GLU A 216 -4.73 -12.21 -24.31
CA GLU A 216 -4.34 -13.54 -24.78
C GLU A 216 -4.47 -14.62 -23.68
N ASN A 217 -4.23 -14.24 -22.42
CA ASN A 217 -4.31 -15.15 -21.29
C ASN A 217 -5.63 -15.06 -20.50
N SER A 218 -6.58 -14.21 -20.95
CA SER A 218 -7.85 -13.96 -20.24
C SER A 218 -7.66 -13.42 -18.82
N PHE A 219 -6.60 -12.62 -18.58
CA PHE A 219 -6.39 -11.95 -17.31
C PHE A 219 -7.17 -10.64 -17.25
N ASN A 220 -7.65 -10.29 -16.08
CA ASN A 220 -8.13 -8.94 -15.81
C ASN A 220 -6.96 -7.96 -15.74
N ILE A 221 -7.16 -6.73 -16.22
CA ILE A 221 -6.14 -5.69 -16.15
C ILE A 221 -6.75 -4.34 -15.75
N ALA A 222 -6.19 -3.70 -14.73
CA ALA A 222 -6.57 -2.37 -14.27
C ALA A 222 -5.33 -1.46 -14.26
N ILE A 223 -5.19 -0.67 -15.32
CA ILE A 223 -4.06 0.25 -15.47
C ILE A 223 -4.20 1.40 -14.49
N GLN A 224 -3.13 1.68 -13.74
CA GLN A 224 -3.08 2.75 -12.76
C GLN A 224 -2.34 3.96 -13.31
N LYS A 225 -2.82 5.14 -12.95
CA LYS A 225 -2.19 6.40 -13.31
C LYS A 225 -0.91 6.61 -12.49
N TYR A 226 0.16 7.08 -13.15
CA TYR A 226 1.37 7.53 -12.45
C TYR A 226 1.08 8.76 -11.60
N GLU A 227 1.22 8.62 -10.28
CA GLU A 227 1.03 9.68 -9.30
C GLU A 227 2.36 10.05 -8.64
N THR A 228 2.54 11.36 -8.40
CA THR A 228 3.72 11.87 -7.69
C THR A 228 3.32 12.83 -6.59
N TYR A 229 3.77 12.50 -5.39
CA TYR A 229 3.62 13.31 -4.18
C TYR A 229 4.97 13.95 -3.79
N GLN A 230 5.00 14.64 -2.66
CA GLN A 230 6.20 15.36 -2.19
C GLN A 230 7.44 14.47 -2.14
N TYR A 231 7.33 13.28 -1.56
CA TYR A 231 8.44 12.35 -1.34
C TYR A 231 8.53 11.22 -2.36
N SER A 232 7.71 11.22 -3.41
CA SER A 232 7.75 10.19 -4.45
C SER A 232 9.10 10.13 -5.15
N ARG A 233 9.56 8.93 -5.47
CA ARG A 233 10.59 8.78 -6.50
C ARG A 233 10.03 9.18 -7.85
N LYS A 234 10.81 9.93 -8.62
CA LYS A 234 10.40 10.50 -9.91
C LYS A 234 11.36 10.05 -11.01
N MET A 235 10.83 9.43 -12.03
CA MET A 235 11.63 9.03 -13.19
C MET A 235 11.91 10.23 -14.11
N LYS A 236 13.17 10.38 -14.52
CA LYS A 236 13.53 11.35 -15.56
C LYS A 236 12.72 11.08 -16.83
N LYS A 237 12.27 12.12 -17.51
CA LYS A 237 11.45 12.08 -18.73
C LYS A 237 10.01 11.57 -18.55
N ALA A 238 9.60 11.07 -17.37
CA ALA A 238 8.20 10.72 -17.12
C ALA A 238 7.32 11.97 -17.20
N LYS A 239 6.24 11.88 -17.99
CA LYS A 239 5.27 12.97 -18.14
C LYS A 239 4.12 12.81 -17.18
N LYS A 240 3.84 13.85 -16.40
CA LYS A 240 2.60 13.90 -15.61
C LYS A 240 1.41 14.19 -16.52
N ILE A 241 0.34 13.49 -16.32
CA ILE A 241 -0.94 13.70 -17.01
C ILE A 241 -2.07 13.83 -15.99
N ASN A 242 -3.10 14.58 -16.33
CA ASN A 242 -4.31 14.66 -15.51
C ASN A 242 -5.23 13.45 -15.76
N TYR A 243 -6.26 13.27 -14.92
CA TYR A 243 -7.20 12.16 -15.03
C TYR A 243 -7.95 12.15 -16.38
N TRP A 244 -8.31 13.31 -16.93
CA TRP A 244 -8.98 13.39 -18.21
C TRP A 244 -8.14 12.76 -19.34
N LYS A 245 -6.84 13.13 -19.45
CA LYS A 245 -5.91 12.55 -20.42
C LYS A 245 -5.68 11.06 -20.19
N PHE A 246 -5.60 10.67 -18.91
CA PHE A 246 -5.44 9.28 -18.53
C PHE A 246 -6.63 8.43 -19.02
N TYR A 247 -7.85 8.80 -18.66
CA TYR A 247 -9.05 8.05 -19.07
C TYR A 247 -9.31 8.10 -20.56
N LYS A 248 -8.97 9.20 -21.25
CA LYS A 248 -9.03 9.27 -22.70
C LYS A 248 -8.08 8.24 -23.32
N GLN A 249 -6.85 8.14 -22.84
CA GLN A 249 -5.90 7.15 -23.34
C GLN A 249 -6.35 5.71 -23.08
N LEU A 250 -6.94 5.43 -21.92
CA LEU A 250 -7.52 4.10 -21.68
C LEU A 250 -8.63 3.79 -22.68
N GLN A 251 -9.49 4.75 -22.97
CA GLN A 251 -10.56 4.59 -23.97
C GLN A 251 -10.01 4.36 -25.39
N ASP A 252 -8.92 5.02 -25.76
CA ASP A 252 -8.27 4.82 -27.06
C ASP A 252 -7.68 3.40 -27.12
N TRP A 253 -7.07 2.91 -26.06
CA TRP A 253 -6.56 1.53 -25.96
C TRP A 253 -7.69 0.49 -25.89
N GLU A 254 -8.82 0.78 -25.24
CA GLU A 254 -10.00 -0.11 -25.28
C GLU A 254 -10.45 -0.36 -26.73
N LYS A 255 -10.49 0.69 -27.56
CA LYS A 255 -10.83 0.59 -28.99
C LYS A 255 -9.77 -0.16 -29.78
N GLU A 256 -8.47 0.14 -29.52
CA GLU A 256 -7.34 -0.50 -30.22
C GLU A 256 -7.28 -2.01 -29.94
N PHE A 257 -7.50 -2.42 -28.69
CA PHE A 257 -7.29 -3.82 -28.26
C PHE A 257 -8.58 -4.62 -28.05
N GLY A 258 -9.74 -3.99 -28.04
CA GLY A 258 -11.02 -4.66 -27.82
C GLY A 258 -11.11 -5.34 -26.45
N ILE A 259 -10.66 -4.66 -25.37
CA ILE A 259 -10.69 -5.13 -23.99
C ILE A 259 -11.09 -3.97 -23.07
N LYS A 260 -11.88 -4.23 -22.04
CA LYS A 260 -12.27 -3.20 -21.06
C LYS A 260 -11.07 -2.81 -20.18
N LEU A 261 -10.72 -1.51 -20.14
CA LEU A 261 -9.63 -0.94 -19.35
C LEU A 261 -10.12 0.16 -18.41
N LYS A 262 -11.23 0.79 -18.75
CA LYS A 262 -11.83 1.86 -17.98
C LYS A 262 -12.84 1.27 -17.01
N PHE A 263 -12.46 1.23 -15.74
CA PHE A 263 -13.36 0.90 -14.65
C PHE A 263 -13.92 2.21 -14.12
N THR A 264 -15.24 2.38 -14.18
CA THR A 264 -15.94 3.51 -13.58
C THR A 264 -15.98 3.31 -12.06
N GLU A 265 -16.22 4.39 -11.30
CA GLU A 265 -16.33 4.35 -9.83
C GLU A 265 -17.46 3.43 -9.31
N GLU A 266 -18.26 2.91 -10.21
CA GLU A 266 -19.32 1.95 -9.97
C GLU A 266 -18.78 0.51 -10.00
N ASP A 267 -17.83 0.17 -9.13
CA ASP A 267 -17.76 -1.21 -8.65
C ASP A 267 -18.96 -1.38 -7.72
N PRO A 268 -20.01 -2.12 -8.14
CA PRO A 268 -21.25 -2.24 -7.38
C PRO A 268 -21.04 -2.90 -6.01
N THR A 269 -19.83 -3.44 -5.76
CA THR A 269 -19.44 -4.06 -4.49
C THR A 269 -18.88 -3.05 -3.49
N ILE A 270 -18.47 -1.85 -3.93
CA ILE A 270 -17.99 -0.79 -3.03
C ILE A 270 -19.11 0.22 -2.80
N ILE A 271 -19.69 0.18 -1.63
CA ILE A 271 -20.83 1.02 -1.24
C ILE A 271 -20.45 1.95 -0.08
N ARG A 272 -21.06 3.11 -0.04
CA ARG A 272 -20.90 4.04 1.08
C ARG A 272 -21.38 3.40 2.38
N ARG A 273 -20.63 3.60 3.44
CA ARG A 273 -20.93 3.14 4.81
C ARG A 273 -20.61 4.27 5.80
N LYS A 274 -21.14 4.13 7.00
CA LYS A 274 -20.83 5.03 8.10
C LYS A 274 -19.30 5.06 8.32
N SER A 275 -18.71 6.24 8.25
CA SER A 275 -17.27 6.43 8.54
C SER A 275 -17.02 6.30 10.04
N LEU A 276 -15.83 5.84 10.41
CA LEU A 276 -15.38 5.95 11.78
C LEU A 276 -15.42 7.42 12.23
N PRO A 277 -15.92 7.70 13.43
CA PRO A 277 -16.02 9.09 13.91
C PRO A 277 -14.63 9.72 14.01
N LEU A 278 -14.54 10.98 13.61
CA LEU A 278 -13.38 11.81 13.92
C LEU A 278 -13.37 12.06 15.44
N VAL A 279 -12.21 11.93 16.05
CA VAL A 279 -12.02 12.13 17.50
C VAL A 279 -11.33 13.43 17.85
N PHE A 280 -10.80 14.11 16.83
CA PHE A 280 -10.18 15.43 16.94
C PHE A 280 -10.57 16.30 15.77
N ASP A 281 -10.87 17.58 16.05
CA ASP A 281 -11.15 18.60 15.06
C ASP A 281 -9.86 19.31 14.60
N ILE A 282 -9.91 19.90 13.40
CA ILE A 282 -8.83 20.76 12.91
C ILE A 282 -8.73 21.98 13.85
N ASN A 283 -7.50 22.36 14.19
CA ASN A 283 -7.12 23.38 15.17
C ASN A 283 -7.36 23.00 16.65
N GLU A 284 -7.89 21.81 16.95
CA GLU A 284 -8.00 21.35 18.34
C GLU A 284 -6.61 21.23 18.95
N LYS A 285 -6.49 21.72 20.19
CA LYS A 285 -5.27 21.58 21.02
C LYS A 285 -5.44 20.37 21.93
N ILE A 286 -4.52 19.43 21.84
CA ILE A 286 -4.57 18.18 22.60
C ILE A 286 -3.23 17.90 23.27
N GLN A 287 -3.22 16.99 24.22
CA GLN A 287 -2.00 16.37 24.75
C GLN A 287 -1.92 14.94 24.22
N GLY A 288 -0.75 14.56 23.69
CA GLY A 288 -0.43 13.20 23.26
C GLY A 288 0.80 12.66 23.97
N ILE A 289 0.95 11.34 23.98
CA ILE A 289 2.14 10.64 24.48
C ILE A 289 2.88 10.07 23.27
N VAL A 290 4.16 10.37 23.11
CA VAL A 290 4.99 9.81 22.04
C VAL A 290 5.15 8.31 22.26
N VAL A 291 4.76 7.50 21.27
CA VAL A 291 4.80 6.03 21.34
C VAL A 291 5.86 5.40 20.44
N CYS A 292 6.22 6.05 19.34
CA CYS A 292 7.31 5.58 18.46
C CYS A 292 7.82 6.68 17.54
N LYS A 293 8.93 6.38 16.81
CA LYS A 293 9.38 7.19 15.69
C LYS A 293 8.36 7.15 14.57
N GLY A 294 8.21 8.24 13.85
CA GLY A 294 7.36 8.35 12.66
C GLY A 294 7.97 7.71 11.42
N TRP A 295 7.18 7.62 10.36
CA TRP A 295 7.62 7.05 9.09
C TRP A 295 8.55 7.97 8.31
N PHE A 296 8.42 9.29 8.48
CA PHE A 296 9.34 10.27 7.89
C PHE A 296 10.44 10.65 8.87
N GLU A 297 11.56 11.14 8.32
CA GLU A 297 12.61 11.75 9.13
C GLU A 297 12.03 12.91 9.96
N ASP A 298 12.52 13.13 11.19
CA ASP A 298 12.01 14.15 12.13
C ASP A 298 10.50 14.05 12.43
N GLN A 299 9.92 12.87 12.29
CA GLN A 299 8.54 12.62 12.66
C GLN A 299 8.48 11.67 13.85
N VAL A 300 7.54 11.92 14.77
CA VAL A 300 7.16 10.98 15.81
C VAL A 300 5.67 10.63 15.67
N ILE A 301 5.28 9.47 16.16
CA ILE A 301 3.88 9.12 16.38
C ILE A 301 3.57 9.29 17.85
N ALA A 302 2.60 10.16 18.15
CA ALA A 302 1.99 10.27 19.46
C ALA A 302 0.64 9.55 19.48
N LYS A 303 0.21 9.06 20.67
CA LYS A 303 -1.15 8.51 20.87
C LYS A 303 -1.99 9.47 21.70
N ALA A 304 -3.26 9.60 21.35
CA ALA A 304 -4.33 10.18 22.15
C ALA A 304 -5.67 9.60 21.74
N LYS A 305 -6.60 9.31 22.67
CA LYS A 305 -7.95 8.74 22.41
C LYS A 305 -7.93 7.57 21.39
N ASP A 306 -7.02 6.63 21.57
CA ASP A 306 -6.84 5.46 20.68
C ASP A 306 -6.58 5.79 19.21
N ARG A 307 -5.92 6.90 18.93
CA ARG A 307 -5.48 7.31 17.59
C ARG A 307 -3.98 7.57 17.55
N CYS A 308 -3.35 7.19 16.45
CA CYS A 308 -2.03 7.68 16.07
C CYS A 308 -2.14 9.13 15.59
N ILE A 309 -1.22 9.96 16.03
CA ILE A 309 -1.07 11.35 15.59
C ILE A 309 0.34 11.51 15.05
N ASN A 310 0.46 11.83 13.78
CA ASN A 310 1.74 12.04 13.12
C ASN A 310 2.21 13.47 13.40
N VAL A 311 3.30 13.61 14.14
CA VAL A 311 3.85 14.91 14.56
C VAL A 311 5.13 15.18 13.79
N ASN A 312 5.09 16.11 12.84
CA ASN A 312 6.24 16.47 12.02
C ASN A 312 7.19 17.41 12.77
N LYS A 313 8.48 17.40 12.38
CA LYS A 313 9.53 18.27 12.94
C LYS A 313 9.59 18.16 14.47
N CYS A 314 9.47 16.94 14.97
CA CYS A 314 9.43 16.62 16.38
C CYS A 314 10.48 15.55 16.72
N ASN A 315 11.37 15.85 17.68
CA ASN A 315 12.44 14.96 18.16
C ASN A 315 12.21 14.52 19.62
N SER A 316 10.96 14.60 20.11
CA SER A 316 10.62 14.15 21.45
C SER A 316 10.85 12.65 21.62
N LYS A 317 11.18 12.23 22.84
CA LYS A 317 11.48 10.83 23.16
C LYS A 317 10.20 10.04 23.40
N ILE A 318 10.27 8.72 23.21
CA ILE A 318 9.18 7.81 23.57
C ILE A 318 8.85 7.97 25.05
N GLY A 319 7.56 8.11 25.35
CA GLY A 319 7.04 8.39 26.70
C GLY A 319 6.81 9.87 27.01
N ASP A 320 7.38 10.79 26.21
CA ASP A 320 7.17 12.22 26.44
C ASP A 320 5.69 12.60 26.22
N LYS A 321 5.18 13.43 27.12
CA LYS A 321 3.88 14.11 26.96
C LYS A 321 4.11 15.43 26.20
N ILE A 322 3.45 15.57 25.07
CA ILE A 322 3.61 16.72 24.18
C ILE A 322 2.26 17.39 23.90
N ASN A 323 2.28 18.73 23.83
CA ASN A 323 1.11 19.51 23.45
C ASN A 323 1.08 19.71 21.93
N LEU A 324 -0.04 19.41 21.33
CA LEU A 324 -0.22 19.31 19.89
C LEU A 324 -1.39 20.16 19.41
N LYS A 325 -1.28 20.68 18.21
CA LYS A 325 -2.38 21.28 17.47
C LYS A 325 -2.66 20.45 16.22
N ILE A 326 -3.87 19.93 16.10
CA ILE A 326 -4.28 19.13 14.93
C ILE A 326 -4.35 20.06 13.69
N VAL A 327 -3.66 19.68 12.62
CA VAL A 327 -3.66 20.41 11.35
C VAL A 327 -4.35 19.65 10.21
N GLU A 328 -4.47 18.33 10.33
CA GLU A 328 -5.18 17.46 9.38
C GLU A 328 -5.83 16.28 10.11
N ASN A 329 -7.05 15.86 9.65
CA ASN A 329 -7.80 14.76 10.24
C ASN A 329 -8.53 13.87 9.19
N SER A 330 -8.18 14.02 7.91
CA SER A 330 -8.86 13.32 6.81
C SER A 330 -8.78 11.80 6.95
N ASN A 331 -9.92 11.11 6.85
CA ASN A 331 -10.02 9.64 7.00
C ASN A 331 -9.44 9.11 8.32
N ASN A 332 -9.55 9.86 9.41
CA ASN A 332 -8.90 9.58 10.69
C ASN A 332 -7.36 9.50 10.63
N ILE A 333 -6.71 9.99 9.59
CA ILE A 333 -5.26 10.17 9.56
C ILE A 333 -4.97 11.55 10.13
N TYR A 334 -4.34 11.58 11.32
CA TYR A 334 -4.10 12.84 12.03
C TYR A 334 -2.66 13.32 11.83
N ILE A 335 -2.53 14.58 11.44
CA ILE A 335 -1.25 15.30 11.44
C ILE A 335 -1.37 16.45 12.42
N ALA A 336 -0.34 16.67 13.22
CA ALA A 336 -0.30 17.73 14.19
C ALA A 336 1.05 18.47 14.20
N ASP A 337 0.98 19.73 14.57
CA ASP A 337 2.14 20.54 14.89
C ASP A 337 2.39 20.52 16.40
N LEU A 338 3.68 20.49 16.77
CA LEU A 338 4.10 20.64 18.17
C LEU A 338 3.86 22.06 18.64
N ILE A 339 3.10 22.23 19.73
CA ILE A 339 2.97 23.52 20.39
C ILE A 339 4.23 23.72 21.26
N ARG A 340 5.11 24.61 20.83
CA ARG A 340 6.26 25.05 21.64
C ARG A 340 5.76 25.97 22.74
N LYS A 341 6.27 25.77 23.96
CA LYS A 341 6.04 26.69 25.08
C LYS A 341 6.71 28.02 24.83
#